data_e728d7396f725f7ef866abdfd7d5d270
#
_entry.id   e728d7396f725f7ef866abdfd7d5d270
#
_cell.length_a   1.000
_cell.length_b   1.000
_cell.length_c   1.000
_cell.angle_alpha   90.00
_cell.angle_beta   90.00
_cell.angle_gamma   90.00
#
_symmetry.space_group_name_H-M   'P 1'
#
loop_
_entity.id
_entity.type
_entity.pdbx_description
1 polymer ?
#
loop_
_entity_poly.entity_id
_entity_poly.type
_entity_poly.pdbx_seq_one_letter_code
_entity_poly.pdbx_strand_id
1 'polypeptide(L)'
;MEILKEQYEKEVVPALIKKFGYKSVMQVPKLDKIVINIGLGDTRDNPKSLENAMNDLSQITGQKPIVTKAKKSIAAFKIREGQDLGCKVTLRRDKMYDFAYKLMNVALPRVRDFRGVSANSFDGRGNYSMGIKEQLIFPEIEYDKVDKLRGMDIIFVTTAKTDEEGKELLKLLGMPFHE
;
A
#
# COMPACT_ATOMS: atom_id res chain seq x y z
N MET A 1 17.28 3.88 -0.77
CA MET A 1 17.43 4.63 0.50
C MET A 1 17.08 3.72 1.67
N GLU A 2 17.98 3.52 2.58
CA GLU A 2 17.75 2.61 3.72
C GLU A 2 17.19 3.32 4.97
N ILE A 3 16.71 4.57 4.83
CA ILE A 3 16.31 5.44 5.96
C ILE A 3 15.27 4.75 6.87
N LEU A 4 14.19 4.24 6.29
CA LEU A 4 13.12 3.63 7.09
C LEU A 4 13.52 2.27 7.68
N LYS A 5 14.37 1.54 6.99
CA LYS A 5 14.91 0.27 7.49
C LYS A 5 15.86 0.49 8.67
N GLU A 6 16.73 1.48 8.58
CA GLU A 6 17.59 1.88 9.70
C GLU A 6 16.78 2.39 10.89
N GLN A 7 15.76 3.20 10.64
CA GLN A 7 14.83 3.65 11.68
C GLN A 7 14.15 2.47 12.37
N TYR A 8 13.70 1.48 11.60
CA TYR A 8 13.12 0.26 12.16
C TYR A 8 14.09 -0.46 13.09
N GLU A 9 15.33 -0.68 12.66
CA GLU A 9 16.34 -1.41 13.44
C GLU A 9 16.80 -0.65 14.68
N LYS A 10 16.99 0.66 14.57
CA LYS A 10 17.59 1.49 15.65
C LYS A 10 16.56 2.02 16.66
N GLU A 11 15.35 2.34 16.22
CA GLU A 11 14.34 3.03 17.03
C GLU A 11 13.09 2.19 17.29
N VAL A 12 12.54 1.56 16.25
CA VAL A 12 11.26 0.87 16.33
C VAL A 12 11.38 -0.43 17.12
N VAL A 13 12.39 -1.24 16.85
CA VAL A 13 12.61 -2.52 17.55
C VAL A 13 12.77 -2.33 19.06
N PRO A 14 13.63 -1.45 19.57
CA PRO A 14 13.76 -1.21 21.00
C PRO A 14 12.46 -0.69 21.64
N ALA A 15 11.74 0.21 20.95
CA ALA A 15 10.49 0.77 21.44
C ALA A 15 9.41 -0.30 21.57
N LEU A 16 9.27 -1.19 20.59
CA LEU A 16 8.30 -2.30 20.61
C LEU A 16 8.63 -3.32 21.70
N ILE A 17 9.91 -3.66 21.88
CA ILE A 17 10.35 -4.55 22.96
C ILE A 17 9.98 -3.97 24.34
N LYS A 18 10.22 -2.66 24.52
CA LYS A 18 9.87 -1.98 25.79
C LYS A 18 8.38 -1.95 26.04
N LYS A 19 7.57 -1.75 25.00
CA LYS A 19 6.10 -1.62 25.12
C LYS A 19 5.42 -2.97 25.34
N PHE A 20 5.79 -3.99 24.58
CA PHE A 20 5.10 -5.29 24.58
C PHE A 20 5.86 -6.41 25.34
N GLY A 21 7.10 -6.15 25.78
CA GLY A 21 7.85 -7.09 26.59
C GLY A 21 8.29 -8.35 25.86
N TYR A 22 8.66 -8.26 24.59
CA TYR A 22 9.15 -9.41 23.80
C TYR A 22 10.43 -9.99 24.41
N LYS A 23 10.52 -11.32 24.45
CA LYS A 23 11.69 -12.04 24.96
C LYS A 23 12.83 -12.14 23.96
N SER A 24 12.52 -12.03 22.68
CA SER A 24 13.51 -12.13 21.59
C SER A 24 13.21 -11.08 20.51
N VAL A 25 14.27 -10.59 19.89
CA VAL A 25 14.19 -9.68 18.74
C VAL A 25 13.41 -10.31 17.58
N MET A 26 13.43 -11.63 17.43
CA MET A 26 12.69 -12.36 16.41
C MET A 26 11.16 -12.33 16.61
N GLN A 27 10.68 -11.99 17.81
CA GLN A 27 9.24 -11.86 18.11
C GLN A 27 8.70 -10.48 17.72
N VAL A 28 9.57 -9.50 17.53
CA VAL A 28 9.18 -8.13 17.21
C VAL A 28 8.48 -8.10 15.86
N PRO A 29 7.28 -7.48 15.75
CA PRO A 29 6.59 -7.36 14.48
C PRO A 29 7.40 -6.52 13.49
N LYS A 30 7.36 -6.92 12.23
CA LYS A 30 8.03 -6.24 11.11
C LYS A 30 7.10 -6.18 9.90
N LEU A 31 7.40 -5.29 8.98
CA LEU A 31 6.76 -5.29 7.67
C LEU A 31 7.22 -6.52 6.88
N ASP A 32 6.28 -7.27 6.36
CA ASP A 32 6.53 -8.42 5.48
C ASP A 32 6.50 -8.00 4.00
N LYS A 33 5.42 -7.36 3.60
CA LYS A 33 5.21 -6.86 2.23
C LYS A 33 4.21 -5.72 2.21
N ILE A 34 4.24 -4.95 1.12
CA ILE A 34 3.19 -4.00 0.77
C ILE A 34 2.58 -4.43 -0.55
N VAL A 35 1.27 -4.56 -0.59
CA VAL A 35 0.52 -4.88 -1.80
C VAL A 35 -0.26 -3.65 -2.23
N ILE A 36 -0.12 -3.28 -3.49
CA ILE A 36 -0.85 -2.17 -4.09
C ILE A 36 -1.70 -2.73 -5.21
N ASN A 37 -2.99 -2.43 -5.19
CA ASN A 37 -3.95 -2.89 -6.17
C ASN A 37 -4.70 -1.71 -6.79
N ILE A 38 -4.89 -1.76 -8.10
CA ILE A 38 -5.76 -0.84 -8.84
C ILE A 38 -6.83 -1.68 -9.51
N GLY A 39 -8.08 -1.48 -9.08
CA GLY A 39 -9.25 -2.09 -9.71
C GLY A 39 -9.74 -1.23 -10.87
N LEU A 40 -10.00 -1.85 -12.01
CA LEU A 40 -10.48 -1.20 -13.22
C LEU A 40 -11.81 -1.82 -13.65
N GLY A 41 -12.88 -1.03 -13.61
CA GLY A 41 -14.19 -1.46 -14.06
C GLY A 41 -14.43 -1.29 -15.56
N ASP A 42 -13.57 -0.58 -16.25
CA ASP A 42 -13.72 -0.13 -17.65
C ASP A 42 -12.80 -0.84 -18.65
N THR A 43 -12.08 -1.88 -18.23
CA THR A 43 -11.13 -2.62 -19.10
C THR A 43 -11.77 -3.25 -20.33
N ARG A 44 -13.05 -3.57 -20.25
CA ARG A 44 -13.81 -4.13 -21.36
C ARG A 44 -14.00 -3.12 -22.49
N ASP A 45 -14.33 -1.89 -22.12
CA ASP A 45 -14.68 -0.83 -23.09
C ASP A 45 -13.44 -0.02 -23.49
N ASN A 46 -12.42 0.02 -22.64
CA ASN A 46 -11.17 0.73 -22.87
C ASN A 46 -9.95 -0.09 -22.42
N PRO A 47 -9.38 -0.94 -23.29
CA PRO A 47 -8.17 -1.71 -22.99
C PRO A 47 -6.95 -0.86 -22.62
N LYS A 48 -6.83 0.36 -23.18
CA LYS A 48 -5.74 1.29 -22.85
C LYS A 48 -5.76 1.74 -21.41
N SER A 49 -6.91 1.70 -20.74
CA SER A 49 -7.03 2.03 -19.32
C SER A 49 -6.15 1.11 -18.46
N LEU A 50 -6.07 -0.17 -18.80
CA LEU A 50 -5.21 -1.14 -18.11
C LEU A 50 -3.72 -0.84 -18.34
N GLU A 51 -3.32 -0.55 -19.57
CA GLU A 51 -1.92 -0.21 -19.89
C GLU A 51 -1.48 1.05 -19.15
N ASN A 52 -2.32 2.08 -19.14
CA ASN A 52 -2.04 3.32 -18.43
C ASN A 52 -1.94 3.10 -16.92
N ALA A 53 -2.85 2.33 -16.32
CA ALA A 53 -2.79 1.99 -14.91
C ALA A 53 -1.54 1.18 -14.55
N MET A 54 -1.11 0.26 -15.40
CA MET A 54 0.13 -0.50 -15.22
C MET A 54 1.37 0.41 -15.31
N ASN A 55 1.38 1.35 -16.24
CA ASN A 55 2.46 2.32 -16.36
C ASN A 55 2.55 3.23 -15.13
N ASP A 56 1.42 3.78 -14.68
CA ASP A 56 1.35 4.60 -13.47
C ASP A 56 1.88 3.83 -12.25
N LEU A 57 1.40 2.62 -12.05
CA LEU A 57 1.82 1.78 -10.92
C LEU A 57 3.30 1.38 -11.01
N SER A 58 3.80 1.12 -12.20
CA SER A 58 5.23 0.84 -12.44
C SER A 58 6.11 2.05 -12.10
N GLN A 59 5.68 3.26 -12.45
CA GLN A 59 6.41 4.49 -12.12
C GLN A 59 6.40 4.76 -10.62
N ILE A 60 5.27 4.56 -9.96
CA ILE A 60 5.13 4.77 -8.51
C ILE A 60 6.01 3.80 -7.72
N THR A 61 6.04 2.54 -8.10
CA THR A 61 6.69 1.47 -7.32
C THR A 61 8.08 1.09 -7.78
N GLY A 62 8.44 1.43 -9.01
CA GLY A 62 9.69 0.99 -9.63
C GLY A 62 9.73 -0.52 -9.91
N GLN A 63 8.57 -1.19 -9.94
CA GLN A 63 8.43 -2.62 -10.21
C GLN A 63 7.27 -2.85 -11.18
N LYS A 64 7.45 -3.77 -12.13
CA LYS A 64 6.40 -4.12 -13.10
C LYS A 64 5.21 -4.77 -12.39
N PRO A 65 3.98 -4.20 -12.53
CA PRO A 65 2.77 -4.81 -11.99
C PRO A 65 2.38 -6.06 -12.77
N ILE A 66 1.53 -6.87 -12.15
CA ILE A 66 0.87 -8.00 -12.80
C ILE A 66 -0.61 -7.69 -13.01
N VAL A 67 -1.17 -8.18 -14.12
CA VAL A 67 -2.59 -8.08 -14.42
C VAL A 67 -3.38 -9.02 -13.52
N THR A 68 -4.48 -8.53 -12.95
CA THR A 68 -5.41 -9.34 -12.17
C THR A 68 -6.61 -9.71 -13.03
N LYS A 69 -6.96 -11.00 -13.04
CA LYS A 69 -8.03 -11.56 -13.85
C LYS A 69 -9.20 -12.05 -13.02
N ALA A 70 -10.39 -12.01 -13.61
CA ALA A 70 -11.59 -12.56 -12.99
C ALA A 70 -11.49 -14.07 -12.79
N LYS A 71 -11.78 -14.55 -11.59
CA LYS A 71 -11.79 -15.97 -11.25
C LYS A 71 -13.10 -16.66 -11.62
N LYS A 72 -14.19 -15.91 -11.70
CA LYS A 72 -15.54 -16.40 -11.99
C LYS A 72 -16.29 -15.40 -12.88
N SER A 73 -17.19 -15.92 -13.69
CA SER A 73 -18.13 -15.08 -14.45
C SER A 73 -19.27 -14.59 -13.56
N ILE A 74 -19.54 -13.27 -13.59
CA ILE A 74 -20.63 -12.64 -12.82
C ILE A 74 -21.47 -11.80 -13.79
N ALA A 75 -22.68 -12.27 -14.08
CA ALA A 75 -23.58 -11.64 -15.05
C ALA A 75 -24.00 -10.21 -14.62
N ALA A 76 -24.24 -9.98 -13.34
CA ALA A 76 -24.63 -8.68 -12.80
C ALA A 76 -23.62 -7.57 -13.09
N PHE A 77 -22.32 -7.90 -13.09
CA PHE A 77 -21.23 -6.98 -13.41
C PHE A 77 -20.72 -7.09 -14.85
N LYS A 78 -21.35 -7.92 -15.67
CA LYS A 78 -20.94 -8.19 -17.05
C LYS A 78 -19.49 -8.68 -17.17
N ILE A 79 -19.02 -9.43 -16.18
CA ILE A 79 -17.67 -9.97 -16.09
C ILE A 79 -17.67 -11.43 -16.54
N ARG A 80 -16.68 -11.79 -17.34
CA ARG A 80 -16.40 -13.19 -17.73
C ARG A 80 -15.12 -13.68 -17.06
N GLU A 81 -15.07 -14.97 -16.76
CA GLU A 81 -13.86 -15.62 -16.27
C GLU A 81 -12.67 -15.39 -17.22
N GLY A 82 -11.51 -15.07 -16.64
CA GLY A 82 -10.30 -14.74 -17.40
C GLY A 82 -10.21 -13.32 -17.91
N GLN A 83 -11.25 -12.50 -17.72
CA GLN A 83 -11.23 -11.08 -18.11
C GLN A 83 -10.28 -10.28 -17.20
N ASP A 84 -9.52 -9.36 -17.79
CA ASP A 84 -8.65 -8.46 -17.06
C ASP A 84 -9.47 -7.44 -16.26
N LEU A 85 -9.23 -7.36 -14.95
CA LEU A 85 -10.00 -6.49 -14.03
C LEU A 85 -9.15 -5.39 -13.40
N GLY A 86 -7.86 -5.48 -13.47
CA GLY A 86 -6.96 -4.51 -12.86
C GLY A 86 -5.53 -4.96 -12.83
N CYS A 87 -4.74 -4.33 -11.99
CA CYS A 87 -3.34 -4.67 -11.81
C CYS A 87 -2.95 -4.57 -10.34
N LYS A 88 -1.92 -5.30 -9.96
CA LYS A 88 -1.35 -5.25 -8.62
C LYS A 88 0.16 -5.37 -8.65
N VAL A 89 0.80 -4.90 -7.60
CA VAL A 89 2.22 -5.09 -7.34
C VAL A 89 2.43 -5.46 -5.89
N THR A 90 3.39 -6.33 -5.64
CA THR A 90 3.80 -6.71 -4.28
C THR A 90 5.25 -6.29 -4.07
N LEU A 91 5.46 -5.42 -3.09
CA LEU A 91 6.77 -4.89 -2.73
C LEU A 91 7.29 -5.57 -1.47
N ARG A 92 8.57 -5.98 -1.50
CA ARG A 92 9.27 -6.60 -0.38
C ARG A 92 10.65 -5.99 -0.20
N ARG A 93 11.22 -6.16 0.99
CA ARG A 93 12.59 -5.73 1.32
C ARG A 93 12.80 -4.22 1.07
N ASP A 94 13.85 -3.85 0.41
CA ASP A 94 14.25 -2.44 0.23
C ASP A 94 13.22 -1.62 -0.54
N LYS A 95 12.64 -2.17 -1.61
CA LYS A 95 11.56 -1.51 -2.37
C LYS A 95 10.31 -1.25 -1.51
N MET A 96 10.00 -2.15 -0.60
CA MET A 96 8.90 -1.97 0.37
C MET A 96 9.16 -0.80 1.30
N TYR A 97 10.35 -0.71 1.88
CA TYR A 97 10.71 0.40 2.76
C TYR A 97 10.80 1.73 2.03
N ASP A 98 11.35 1.76 0.83
CA ASP A 98 11.40 2.96 -0.01
C ASP A 98 10.01 3.48 -0.35
N PHE A 99 9.10 2.57 -0.73
CA PHE A 99 7.72 2.94 -1.01
C PHE A 99 6.99 3.42 0.26
N ALA A 100 7.15 2.74 1.38
CA ALA A 100 6.54 3.14 2.65
C ALA A 100 7.01 4.53 3.09
N TYR A 101 8.30 4.81 2.99
CA TYR A 101 8.87 6.13 3.27
C TYR A 101 8.26 7.22 2.38
N LYS A 102 8.23 6.98 1.08
CA LYS A 102 7.66 7.91 0.11
C LYS A 102 6.16 8.15 0.36
N LEU A 103 5.40 7.11 0.64
CA LEU A 103 3.98 7.22 0.94
C LEU A 103 3.74 8.09 2.16
N MET A 104 4.42 7.80 3.27
CA MET A 104 4.18 8.47 4.56
C MET A 104 4.67 9.91 4.57
N ASN A 105 5.82 10.20 3.97
CA ASN A 105 6.48 11.50 4.07
C ASN A 105 6.26 12.43 2.87
N VAL A 106 5.97 11.89 1.71
CA VAL A 106 5.83 12.67 0.47
C VAL A 106 4.42 12.64 -0.09
N ALA A 107 3.83 11.46 -0.25
CA ALA A 107 2.55 11.30 -0.94
C ALA A 107 1.36 11.69 -0.05
N LEU A 108 1.27 11.18 1.17
CA LEU A 108 0.15 11.48 2.07
C LEU A 108 0.00 12.96 2.40
N PRO A 109 1.05 13.74 2.67
CA PRO A 109 0.93 15.18 2.88
C PRO A 109 0.40 15.94 1.68
N ARG A 110 0.46 15.39 0.47
CA ARG A 110 -0.07 15.98 -0.76
C ARG A 110 -1.54 15.67 -1.01
N VAL A 111 -2.15 14.80 -0.21
CA VAL A 111 -3.59 14.52 -0.28
C VAL A 111 -4.37 15.77 0.10
N ARG A 112 -5.39 16.09 -0.72
CA ARG A 112 -6.26 17.25 -0.46
C ARG A 112 -7.01 17.07 0.86
N ASP A 113 -6.97 18.09 1.71
CA ASP A 113 -7.62 18.11 3.03
C ASP A 113 -7.20 16.93 3.93
N PHE A 114 -5.91 16.55 3.86
CA PHE A 114 -5.39 15.45 4.63
C PHE A 114 -5.44 15.72 6.13
N ARG A 115 -6.13 14.84 6.87
CA ARG A 115 -6.26 14.90 8.34
C ARG A 115 -5.72 13.68 9.06
N GLY A 116 -4.98 12.84 8.38
CA GLY A 116 -4.52 11.55 8.87
C GLY A 116 -5.25 10.37 8.22
N VAL A 117 -4.74 9.18 8.47
CA VAL A 117 -5.33 7.93 7.98
C VAL A 117 -6.10 7.23 9.10
N SER A 118 -7.11 6.42 8.75
CA SER A 118 -7.92 5.71 9.73
C SER A 118 -7.07 4.77 10.60
N ALA A 119 -7.24 4.85 11.90
CA ALA A 119 -6.60 3.93 12.84
C ALA A 119 -7.32 2.58 13.00
N ASN A 120 -8.51 2.43 12.39
CA ASN A 120 -9.40 1.27 12.58
C ASN A 120 -9.44 0.33 11.37
N SER A 121 -8.56 0.52 10.39
CA SER A 121 -8.55 -0.27 9.14
C SER A 121 -7.63 -1.49 9.22
N PHE A 122 -7.62 -2.18 10.34
CA PHE A 122 -6.89 -3.42 10.58
C PHE A 122 -7.81 -4.64 10.40
N ASP A 123 -7.23 -5.78 10.03
CA ASP A 123 -7.95 -7.02 9.73
C ASP A 123 -8.14 -7.98 10.94
N GLY A 124 -7.72 -7.60 12.12
CA GLY A 124 -7.69 -8.45 13.33
C GLY A 124 -6.36 -9.20 13.54
N ARG A 125 -5.45 -9.16 12.58
CA ARG A 125 -4.14 -9.85 12.62
C ARG A 125 -2.95 -8.92 12.39
N GLY A 126 -3.15 -7.62 12.59
CA GLY A 126 -2.10 -6.62 12.46
C GLY A 126 -1.79 -6.17 11.02
N ASN A 127 -2.57 -6.55 10.03
CA ASN A 127 -2.45 -6.05 8.68
C ASN A 127 -3.32 -4.80 8.51
N TYR A 128 -2.80 -3.81 7.79
CA TYR A 128 -3.46 -2.51 7.62
C TYR A 128 -3.79 -2.26 6.16
N SER A 129 -4.98 -1.74 5.89
CA SER A 129 -5.44 -1.39 4.54
C SER A 129 -5.83 0.08 4.48
N MET A 130 -5.46 0.75 3.40
CA MET A 130 -5.89 2.13 3.12
C MET A 130 -6.19 2.31 1.65
N GLY A 131 -7.15 3.17 1.34
CA GLY A 131 -7.48 3.59 -0.01
C GLY A 131 -6.95 4.99 -0.32
N ILE A 132 -6.42 5.17 -1.50
CA ILE A 132 -6.03 6.46 -2.07
C ILE A 132 -6.96 6.74 -3.24
N LYS A 133 -7.51 7.96 -3.30
CA LYS A 133 -8.48 8.32 -4.34
C LYS A 133 -7.83 8.71 -5.67
N GLU A 134 -6.62 9.25 -5.63
CA GLU A 134 -5.95 9.82 -6.78
C GLU A 134 -4.46 9.44 -6.82
N GLN A 135 -3.98 8.95 -7.97
CA GLN A 135 -2.57 8.65 -8.17
C GLN A 135 -1.68 9.90 -8.24
N LEU A 136 -2.26 11.08 -8.41
CA LEU A 136 -1.52 12.35 -8.53
C LEU A 136 -0.77 12.78 -7.27
N ILE A 137 -1.04 12.16 -6.13
CA ILE A 137 -0.31 12.44 -4.89
C ILE A 137 1.16 11.97 -4.96
N PHE A 138 1.47 11.03 -5.84
CA PHE A 138 2.83 10.56 -6.05
C PHE A 138 3.59 11.50 -6.99
N PRO A 139 4.81 11.92 -6.61
CA PRO A 139 5.57 12.90 -7.39
C PRO A 139 6.03 12.38 -8.76
N GLU A 140 6.08 11.07 -8.95
CA GLU A 140 6.46 10.43 -10.21
C GLU A 140 5.40 10.56 -11.29
N ILE A 141 4.16 10.84 -10.91
CA ILE A 141 3.04 10.98 -11.84
C ILE A 141 2.90 12.43 -12.27
N GLU A 142 3.04 12.67 -13.56
CA GLU A 142 2.85 13.99 -14.17
C GLU A 142 1.39 14.20 -14.53
N TYR A 143 0.82 15.34 -14.09
CA TYR A 143 -0.59 15.68 -14.33
C TYR A 143 -0.97 15.66 -15.82
N ASP A 144 -0.09 16.16 -16.67
CA ASP A 144 -0.35 16.28 -18.12
C ASP A 144 -0.39 14.94 -18.86
N LYS A 145 0.16 13.88 -18.26
CA LYS A 145 0.20 12.53 -18.85
C LYS A 145 -0.91 11.61 -18.33
N VAL A 146 -1.69 12.07 -17.35
CA VAL A 146 -2.78 11.29 -16.75
C VAL A 146 -4.03 11.39 -17.62
N ASP A 147 -4.49 10.26 -18.11
CA ASP A 147 -5.75 10.16 -18.88
C ASP A 147 -7.00 10.18 -18.00
N LYS A 148 -6.91 9.55 -16.82
CA LYS A 148 -8.01 9.42 -15.86
C LYS A 148 -7.48 9.31 -14.43
N LEU A 149 -8.18 9.95 -13.51
CA LEU A 149 -7.92 9.76 -12.07
C LEU A 149 -8.28 8.33 -11.66
N ARG A 150 -7.34 7.66 -11.02
CA ARG A 150 -7.51 6.29 -10.52
C ARG A 150 -7.16 6.23 -9.05
N GLY A 151 -8.04 5.60 -8.30
CA GLY A 151 -7.74 5.23 -6.93
C GLY A 151 -6.94 3.94 -6.87
N MET A 152 -6.36 3.69 -5.71
CA MET A 152 -5.64 2.45 -5.43
C MET A 152 -5.80 2.04 -3.97
N ASP A 153 -5.74 0.74 -3.73
CA ASP A 153 -5.73 0.17 -2.40
C ASP A 153 -4.30 -0.22 -2.03
N ILE A 154 -3.86 0.20 -0.86
CA ILE A 154 -2.52 -0.10 -0.32
C ILE A 154 -2.70 -0.92 0.93
N ILE A 155 -2.09 -2.11 0.96
CA ILE A 155 -2.17 -3.05 2.07
C ILE A 155 -0.79 -3.28 2.63
N PHE A 156 -0.62 -2.96 3.92
CA PHE A 156 0.58 -3.25 4.69
C PHE A 156 0.41 -4.60 5.39
N VAL A 157 1.15 -5.60 4.95
CA VAL A 157 1.18 -6.90 5.59
C VAL A 157 2.33 -6.94 6.57
N THR A 158 2.01 -7.22 7.83
CA THR A 158 2.96 -7.29 8.92
C THR A 158 3.04 -8.68 9.52
N THR A 159 4.05 -8.94 10.34
CA THR A 159 4.16 -10.19 11.11
C THR A 159 3.55 -10.07 12.50
N ALA A 160 2.87 -8.97 12.80
CA ALA A 160 2.17 -8.75 14.05
C ALA A 160 1.06 -9.80 14.27
N LYS A 161 0.81 -10.17 15.50
CA LYS A 161 -0.25 -11.12 15.86
C LYS A 161 -1.57 -10.42 16.17
N THR A 162 -1.50 -9.18 16.64
CA THR A 162 -2.65 -8.37 17.03
C THR A 162 -2.64 -7.02 16.31
N ASP A 163 -3.81 -6.38 16.21
CA ASP A 163 -3.93 -5.06 15.61
C ASP A 163 -3.20 -3.98 16.39
N GLU A 164 -3.12 -4.12 17.71
CA GLU A 164 -2.37 -3.19 18.57
C GLU A 164 -0.88 -3.19 18.25
N GLU A 165 -0.29 -4.38 18.07
CA GLU A 165 1.10 -4.52 17.65
C GLU A 165 1.35 -3.92 16.25
N GLY A 166 0.46 -4.20 15.31
CA GLY A 166 0.51 -3.66 13.95
C GLY A 166 0.37 -2.14 13.92
N LYS A 167 -0.55 -1.59 14.69
CA LYS A 167 -0.76 -0.15 14.82
C LYS A 167 0.46 0.56 15.38
N GLU A 168 1.03 0.02 16.45
CA GLU A 168 2.22 0.61 17.05
C GLU A 168 3.43 0.54 16.12
N LEU A 169 3.61 -0.58 15.43
CA LEU A 169 4.64 -0.72 14.41
C LEU A 169 4.54 0.38 13.35
N LEU A 170 3.36 0.56 12.75
CA LEU A 170 3.15 1.56 11.72
C LEU A 170 3.28 2.99 12.26
N LYS A 171 2.80 3.24 13.47
CA LYS A 171 2.93 4.54 14.14
C LYS A 171 4.39 4.93 14.33
N LEU A 172 5.22 4.02 14.81
CA LEU A 172 6.65 4.24 15.03
C LEU A 172 7.43 4.39 13.72
N LEU A 173 6.95 3.79 12.63
CA LEU A 173 7.51 4.00 11.29
C LEU A 173 7.12 5.36 10.68
N GLY A 174 6.18 6.07 11.26
CA GLY A 174 5.77 7.40 10.82
C GLY A 174 4.41 7.48 10.12
N MET A 175 3.57 6.45 10.25
CA MET A 175 2.20 6.49 9.70
C MET A 175 1.37 7.55 10.44
N PRO A 176 0.82 8.55 9.72
CA PRO A 176 0.03 9.62 10.33
C PRO A 176 -1.40 9.17 10.58
N PHE A 177 -1.63 8.44 11.65
CA PHE A 177 -2.97 8.05 12.06
C PHE A 177 -3.78 9.25 12.56
N HIS A 178 -5.05 9.27 12.21
CA HIS A 178 -6.02 10.20 12.78
C HIS A 178 -6.37 9.73 14.20
N GLU A 179 -6.34 10.65 15.17
CA GLU A 179 -6.76 10.41 16.54
C GLU A 179 -8.30 10.39 16.66
#